data_e6b26b35510495999f08ceca06884795
#
_entry.id   e6b26b35510495999f08ceca06884795
#
_cell.length_a   1.000
_cell.length_b   1.000
_cell.length_c   1.000
_cell.angle_alpha   90.00
_cell.angle_beta   90.00
_cell.angle_gamma   90.00
#
_symmetry.space_group_name_H-M   'P 1'
#
loop_
_entity.id
_entity.type
_entity.pdbx_description
1 polymer ?
#
loop_
_entity_poly.entity_id
_entity_poly.type
_entity_poly.pdbx_seq_one_letter_code
_entity_poly.pdbx_strand_id
1 'polypeptide(L)'
;MDCRSLYDLWCEKVTDPELQADLKGMDESGDEAVIEDAFYRTLEFGTAGLRGVLGAGTNRMNIHTVGQATQGIADFINGQVNDGEPGTVAICYDSRINSQLFAHTAASVLAANGIKSYVYPRLQPTPALSFATRYLGCAIGINVTASHNPSKYNGYKVYGPDGCQIASEIADAITKAIEGVDMFDDVRTMPFE
;
A
#
# COMPACT_ATOMS: atom_id res chain seq x y z
N MET A 1 -19.92 6.30 -6.63
CA MET A 1 -20.25 6.94 -5.32
C MET A 1 -19.68 8.34 -5.37
N ASP A 2 -20.40 9.36 -4.89
CA ASP A 2 -19.84 10.71 -4.80
C ASP A 2 -18.90 10.88 -3.59
N CYS A 3 -18.13 11.98 -3.53
CA CYS A 3 -17.12 12.18 -2.50
C CYS A 3 -17.71 12.19 -1.08
N ARG A 4 -18.89 12.77 -0.89
CA ARG A 4 -19.53 12.83 0.43
C ARG A 4 -19.99 11.44 0.88
N SER A 5 -20.60 10.66 0.00
CA SER A 5 -20.98 9.27 0.31
C SER A 5 -19.76 8.38 0.63
N LEU A 6 -18.62 8.58 -0.05
CA LEU A 6 -17.37 7.89 0.29
C LEU A 6 -16.84 8.32 1.66
N TYR A 7 -16.86 9.60 1.96
CA TYR A 7 -16.48 10.14 3.26
C TYR A 7 -17.35 9.54 4.38
N ASP A 8 -18.68 9.51 4.20
CA ASP A 8 -19.61 8.96 5.20
C ASP A 8 -19.34 7.45 5.43
N LEU A 9 -19.09 6.69 4.37
CA LEU A 9 -18.66 5.28 4.47
C LEU A 9 -17.35 5.13 5.26
N TRP A 10 -16.39 6.01 5.01
CA TRP A 10 -15.12 5.97 5.75
C TRP A 10 -15.30 6.30 7.23
N CYS A 11 -16.18 7.24 7.58
CA CYS A 11 -16.53 7.53 8.97
C CYS A 11 -17.16 6.33 9.69
N GLU A 12 -17.89 5.48 8.96
CA GLU A 12 -18.51 4.26 9.50
C GLU A 12 -17.49 3.11 9.66
N LYS A 13 -16.64 2.90 8.64
CA LYS A 13 -15.77 1.72 8.54
C LYS A 13 -14.41 1.88 9.22
N VAL A 14 -13.85 3.08 9.25
CA VAL A 14 -12.50 3.33 9.77
C VAL A 14 -12.50 3.30 11.29
N THR A 15 -11.63 2.46 11.86
CA THR A 15 -11.44 2.32 13.31
C THR A 15 -10.10 2.85 13.82
N ASP A 16 -9.17 3.15 12.91
CA ASP A 16 -7.86 3.72 13.26
C ASP A 16 -8.03 5.13 13.85
N PRO A 17 -7.48 5.41 15.07
CA PRO A 17 -7.71 6.67 15.73
C PRO A 17 -7.14 7.89 15.01
N GLU A 18 -6.00 7.77 14.31
CA GLU A 18 -5.40 8.88 13.57
C GLU A 18 -6.25 9.24 12.36
N LEU A 19 -6.71 8.21 11.62
CA LEU A 19 -7.59 8.44 10.48
C LEU A 19 -8.97 8.94 10.88
N GLN A 20 -9.50 8.49 12.02
CA GLN A 20 -10.75 9.04 12.58
C GLN A 20 -10.61 10.52 12.95
N ALA A 21 -9.45 10.91 13.52
CA ALA A 21 -9.17 12.31 13.83
C ALA A 21 -9.07 13.16 12.55
N ASP A 22 -8.45 12.64 11.51
CA ASP A 22 -8.40 13.30 10.19
C ASP A 22 -9.80 13.52 9.61
N LEU A 23 -10.63 12.46 9.57
CA LEU A 23 -12.01 12.54 9.08
C LEU A 23 -12.82 13.58 9.84
N LYS A 24 -12.73 13.56 11.16
CA LYS A 24 -13.39 14.54 12.01
C LYS A 24 -12.91 15.96 11.70
N GLY A 25 -11.60 16.17 11.53
CA GLY A 25 -11.01 17.45 11.16
C GLY A 25 -11.50 17.98 9.80
N MET A 26 -11.76 17.10 8.83
CA MET A 26 -12.34 17.47 7.54
C MET A 26 -13.76 18.05 7.71
N ASP A 27 -14.60 17.39 8.50
CA ASP A 27 -15.98 17.85 8.76
C ASP A 27 -16.00 19.15 9.59
N GLU A 28 -15.17 19.25 10.61
CA GLU A 28 -15.03 20.45 11.45
C GLU A 28 -14.50 21.67 10.68
N SER A 29 -13.78 21.47 9.56
CA SER A 29 -13.31 22.56 8.71
C SER A 29 -14.45 23.32 8.05
N GLY A 30 -15.60 22.67 7.83
CA GLY A 30 -16.74 23.20 7.08
C GLY A 30 -16.43 23.48 5.60
N ASP A 31 -15.30 23.00 5.08
CA ASP A 31 -14.86 23.19 3.70
C ASP A 31 -15.01 21.88 2.91
N GLU A 32 -16.05 21.77 2.11
CA GLU A 32 -16.31 20.60 1.26
C GLU A 32 -15.14 20.30 0.28
N ALA A 33 -14.34 21.30 -0.10
CA ALA A 33 -13.21 21.09 -0.98
C ALA A 33 -12.12 20.19 -0.32
N VAL A 34 -12.04 20.15 1.00
CA VAL A 34 -11.12 19.27 1.73
C VAL A 34 -11.55 17.80 1.59
N ILE A 35 -12.86 17.54 1.71
CA ILE A 35 -13.43 16.21 1.51
C ILE A 35 -13.29 15.80 0.04
N GLU A 36 -13.61 16.70 -0.89
CA GLU A 36 -13.47 16.45 -2.31
C GLU A 36 -12.02 16.06 -2.66
N ASP A 37 -11.02 16.82 -2.20
CA ASP A 37 -9.59 16.53 -2.46
C ASP A 37 -9.15 15.17 -1.91
N ALA A 38 -9.73 14.72 -0.80
CA ALA A 38 -9.43 13.41 -0.20
C ALA A 38 -10.12 12.23 -0.89
N PHE A 39 -11.28 12.46 -1.55
CA PHE A 39 -12.16 11.38 -2.02
C PHE A 39 -12.52 11.42 -3.51
N TYR A 40 -12.10 12.45 -4.29
CA TYR A 40 -12.51 12.60 -5.70
C TYR A 40 -12.02 11.46 -6.63
N ARG A 41 -11.04 10.69 -6.18
CA ARG A 41 -10.50 9.53 -6.89
C ARG A 41 -9.89 8.52 -5.92
N THR A 42 -9.58 7.33 -6.42
CA THR A 42 -8.69 6.38 -5.75
C THR A 42 -7.24 6.70 -6.11
N LEU A 43 -6.32 6.49 -5.16
CA LEU A 43 -4.90 6.68 -5.38
C LEU A 43 -4.41 5.72 -6.48
N GLU A 44 -3.88 6.27 -7.57
CA GLU A 44 -3.47 5.49 -8.74
C GLU A 44 -2.22 4.66 -8.43
N PHE A 45 -2.26 3.39 -8.82
CA PHE A 45 -1.11 2.50 -8.85
C PHE A 45 -0.53 2.47 -10.27
N GLY A 46 0.78 2.62 -10.39
CA GLY A 46 1.47 2.59 -11.69
C GLY A 46 2.88 2.00 -11.56
N THR A 47 3.71 2.16 -12.59
CA THR A 47 5.11 1.67 -12.62
C THR A 47 5.94 2.20 -11.45
N ALA A 48 5.58 3.35 -10.88
CA ALA A 48 6.18 3.91 -9.67
C ALA A 48 5.52 3.41 -8.38
N GLY A 49 4.52 2.53 -8.43
CA GLY A 49 3.67 2.12 -7.32
C GLY A 49 2.68 3.22 -6.90
N LEU A 50 2.33 3.29 -5.61
CA LEU A 50 1.51 4.37 -5.05
C LEU A 50 2.36 5.54 -4.59
N ARG A 51 1.81 6.75 -4.66
CA ARG A 51 2.36 7.94 -4.00
C ARG A 51 1.26 8.97 -3.75
N GLY A 52 1.16 9.43 -2.51
CA GLY A 52 0.15 10.41 -2.13
C GLY A 52 0.49 11.16 -0.85
N VAL A 53 -0.33 12.12 -0.52
CA VAL A 53 -0.32 12.80 0.78
C VAL A 53 -0.83 11.81 1.83
N LEU A 54 -0.24 11.84 3.03
CA LEU A 54 -0.70 11.06 4.18
C LEU A 54 -2.06 11.57 4.66
N GLY A 55 -2.93 10.66 5.12
CA GLY A 55 -4.20 11.00 5.74
C GLY A 55 -5.35 10.06 5.36
N ALA A 56 -6.54 10.38 5.85
CA ALA A 56 -7.76 9.66 5.53
C ALA A 56 -8.27 9.98 4.11
N GLY A 57 -8.84 8.99 3.44
CA GLY A 57 -9.43 9.13 2.12
C GLY A 57 -8.85 8.20 1.07
N THR A 58 -9.61 8.00 -0.01
CA THR A 58 -9.21 7.12 -1.12
C THR A 58 -8.08 7.68 -1.96
N ASN A 59 -7.90 9.01 -1.99
CA ASN A 59 -6.80 9.72 -2.66
C ASN A 59 -5.65 10.06 -1.69
N ARG A 60 -5.45 9.27 -0.65
CA ARG A 60 -4.43 9.46 0.39
C ARG A 60 -3.65 8.17 0.64
N MET A 61 -2.41 8.33 1.13
CA MET A 61 -1.62 7.22 1.65
C MET A 61 -2.02 6.94 3.10
N ASN A 62 -2.58 5.78 3.34
CA ASN A 62 -2.99 5.27 4.66
C ASN A 62 -2.97 3.75 4.69
N ILE A 63 -3.31 3.14 5.83
CA ILE A 63 -3.31 1.69 6.01
C ILE A 63 -4.31 0.98 5.09
N HIS A 64 -5.43 1.62 4.74
CA HIS A 64 -6.46 1.02 3.86
C HIS A 64 -6.01 1.01 2.40
N THR A 65 -5.47 2.12 1.88
CA THR A 65 -4.96 2.19 0.50
C THR A 65 -3.72 1.31 0.31
N VAL A 66 -2.83 1.23 1.32
CA VAL A 66 -1.69 0.30 1.33
C VAL A 66 -2.18 -1.15 1.43
N GLY A 67 -3.16 -1.42 2.29
CA GLY A 67 -3.77 -2.74 2.43
C GLY A 67 -4.38 -3.23 1.12
N GLN A 68 -5.19 -2.40 0.46
CA GLN A 68 -5.81 -2.69 -0.83
C GLN A 68 -4.77 -3.00 -1.91
N ALA A 69 -3.74 -2.16 -2.03
CA ALA A 69 -2.68 -2.38 -3.00
C ALA A 69 -1.91 -3.68 -2.71
N THR A 70 -1.66 -3.98 -1.44
CA THR A 70 -0.96 -5.20 -1.05
C THR A 70 -1.83 -6.45 -1.28
N GLN A 71 -3.14 -6.37 -1.07
CA GLN A 71 -4.07 -7.46 -1.41
C GLN A 71 -4.03 -7.75 -2.91
N GLY A 72 -4.10 -6.73 -3.76
CA GLY A 72 -3.97 -6.90 -5.21
C GLY A 72 -2.62 -7.50 -5.63
N ILE A 73 -1.52 -7.14 -4.95
CA ILE A 73 -0.21 -7.77 -5.17
C ILE A 73 -0.24 -9.24 -4.72
N ALA A 74 -0.86 -9.54 -3.59
CA ALA A 74 -0.99 -10.93 -3.11
C ALA A 74 -1.80 -11.78 -4.09
N ASP A 75 -2.90 -11.26 -4.62
CA ASP A 75 -3.73 -11.93 -5.61
C ASP A 75 -2.96 -12.14 -6.93
N PHE A 76 -2.17 -11.13 -7.36
CA PHE A 76 -1.28 -11.27 -8.51
C PHE A 76 -0.24 -12.37 -8.30
N ILE A 77 0.46 -12.41 -7.16
CA ILE A 77 1.46 -13.45 -6.85
C ILE A 77 0.81 -14.82 -6.83
N ASN A 78 -0.31 -14.98 -6.12
CA ASN A 78 -1.01 -16.24 -6.00
C ASN A 78 -1.58 -16.71 -7.34
N GLY A 79 -2.00 -15.81 -8.21
CA GLY A 79 -2.43 -16.10 -9.57
C GLY A 79 -1.32 -16.60 -10.52
N GLN A 80 -0.04 -16.40 -10.16
CA GLN A 80 1.11 -16.90 -10.92
C GLN A 80 1.56 -18.32 -10.48
N VAL A 81 0.99 -18.82 -9.39
CA VAL A 81 1.35 -20.17 -8.88
C VAL A 81 0.65 -21.21 -9.71
N ASN A 82 1.42 -21.99 -10.49
CA ASN A 82 0.90 -23.11 -11.25
C ASN A 82 0.97 -24.43 -10.44
N ASP A 83 2.15 -24.74 -9.87
CA ASP A 83 2.38 -25.90 -8.99
C ASP A 83 3.54 -25.55 -8.04
N GLY A 84 3.27 -25.25 -6.76
CA GLY A 84 4.32 -24.96 -5.79
C GLY A 84 3.94 -23.93 -4.75
N GLU A 85 4.95 -23.43 -4.05
CA GLU A 85 4.81 -22.38 -3.04
C GLU A 85 4.67 -21.00 -3.69
N PRO A 86 3.85 -20.10 -3.11
CA PRO A 86 3.80 -18.71 -3.54
C PRO A 86 5.19 -18.05 -3.46
N GLY A 87 5.45 -17.14 -4.38
CA GLY A 87 6.67 -16.34 -4.36
C GLY A 87 6.80 -15.56 -3.05
N THR A 88 8.05 -15.34 -2.61
CA THR A 88 8.31 -14.55 -1.41
C THR A 88 8.43 -13.05 -1.73
N VAL A 89 8.30 -12.18 -0.72
CA VAL A 89 8.39 -10.72 -0.88
C VAL A 89 9.43 -10.14 0.07
N ALA A 90 10.31 -9.26 -0.42
CA ALA A 90 11.20 -8.46 0.42
C ALA A 90 10.58 -7.09 0.66
N ILE A 91 10.63 -6.59 1.91
CA ILE A 91 10.05 -5.29 2.27
C ILE A 91 11.10 -4.43 2.96
N CYS A 92 11.28 -3.20 2.48
CA CYS A 92 12.06 -2.19 3.16
C CYS A 92 11.30 -0.85 3.24
N TYR A 93 11.76 0.02 4.13
CA TYR A 93 11.14 1.32 4.37
C TYR A 93 12.18 2.36 4.77
N ASP A 94 11.88 3.63 4.52
CA ASP A 94 12.71 4.76 4.92
C ASP A 94 12.25 5.40 6.24
N SER A 95 12.79 6.58 6.58
CA SER A 95 12.50 7.31 7.82
C SER A 95 11.27 8.21 7.76
N ARG A 96 10.44 8.12 6.72
CA ARG A 96 9.24 8.96 6.58
C ARG A 96 8.17 8.58 7.59
N ILE A 97 7.29 9.54 7.87
CA ILE A 97 6.09 9.32 8.69
C ILE A 97 5.33 8.12 8.15
N ASN A 98 4.95 7.19 9.03
CA ASN A 98 4.19 5.98 8.74
C ASN A 98 4.88 4.96 7.81
N SER A 99 6.16 5.14 7.42
CA SER A 99 6.83 4.15 6.54
C SER A 99 6.93 2.76 7.17
N GLN A 100 7.26 2.68 8.46
CA GLN A 100 7.28 1.41 9.19
C GLN A 100 5.88 0.81 9.32
N LEU A 101 4.88 1.62 9.67
CA LEU A 101 3.48 1.19 9.76
C LEU A 101 3.01 0.58 8.44
N PHE A 102 3.26 1.23 7.33
CA PHE A 102 2.86 0.73 6.01
C PHE A 102 3.62 -0.54 5.60
N ALA A 103 4.90 -0.65 5.96
CA ALA A 103 5.66 -1.88 5.74
C ALA A 103 5.09 -3.07 6.55
N HIS A 104 4.69 -2.84 7.80
CA HIS A 104 4.06 -3.85 8.65
C HIS A 104 2.64 -4.18 8.15
N THR A 105 1.85 -3.19 7.71
CA THR A 105 0.55 -3.42 7.06
C THR A 105 0.70 -4.33 5.86
N ALA A 106 1.67 -4.05 4.98
CA ALA A 106 1.94 -4.89 3.82
C ALA A 106 2.31 -6.33 4.23
N ALA A 107 3.20 -6.49 5.21
CA ALA A 107 3.59 -7.81 5.69
C ALA A 107 2.40 -8.59 6.28
N SER A 108 1.52 -7.92 7.04
CA SER A 108 0.31 -8.51 7.62
C SER A 108 -0.66 -9.01 6.55
N VAL A 109 -0.87 -8.22 5.47
CA VAL A 109 -1.72 -8.63 4.34
C VAL A 109 -1.10 -9.81 3.60
N LEU A 110 0.19 -9.76 3.25
CA LEU A 110 0.89 -10.85 2.56
C LEU A 110 0.80 -12.16 3.36
N ALA A 111 1.07 -12.10 4.67
CA ALA A 111 1.02 -13.27 5.54
C ALA A 111 -0.39 -13.88 5.60
N ALA A 112 -1.45 -13.06 5.69
CA ALA A 112 -2.83 -13.52 5.66
C ALA A 112 -3.23 -14.18 4.32
N ASN A 113 -2.49 -13.90 3.25
CA ASN A 113 -2.64 -14.53 1.94
C ASN A 113 -1.65 -15.68 1.67
N GLY A 114 -0.96 -16.17 2.72
CA GLY A 114 -0.03 -17.31 2.64
C GLY A 114 1.32 -16.97 2.01
N ILE A 115 1.64 -15.69 1.83
CA ILE A 115 2.87 -15.24 1.20
C ILE A 115 3.89 -14.85 2.28
N LYS A 116 5.03 -15.51 2.27
CA LYS A 116 6.13 -15.20 3.18
C LYS A 116 6.81 -13.89 2.78
N SER A 117 6.97 -12.99 3.75
CA SER A 117 7.70 -11.73 3.56
C SER A 117 8.96 -11.64 4.44
N TYR A 118 10.01 -11.00 3.90
CA TYR A 118 11.24 -10.66 4.59
C TYR A 118 11.25 -9.16 4.83
N VAL A 119 10.95 -8.74 6.05
CA VAL A 119 10.89 -7.33 6.42
C VAL A 119 12.20 -6.91 7.08
N TYR A 120 12.82 -5.84 6.60
CA TYR A 120 13.97 -5.28 7.28
C TYR A 120 13.60 -4.78 8.69
N PRO A 121 14.34 -5.14 9.73
CA PRO A 121 14.02 -4.74 11.12
C PRO A 121 14.29 -3.26 11.40
N ARG A 122 14.95 -2.57 10.47
CA ARG A 122 15.29 -1.15 10.54
C ARG A 122 15.13 -0.51 9.17
N LEU A 123 14.95 0.81 9.15
CA LEU A 123 14.97 1.57 7.89
C LEU A 123 16.21 1.27 7.04
N GLN A 124 16.02 1.19 5.74
CA GLN A 124 17.07 0.88 4.79
C GLN A 124 16.95 1.74 3.52
N PRO A 125 18.07 2.05 2.85
CA PRO A 125 18.01 2.73 1.57
C PRO A 125 17.53 1.77 0.45
N THR A 126 16.94 2.34 -0.59
CA THR A 126 16.41 1.60 -1.76
C THR A 126 17.37 0.53 -2.34
N PRO A 127 18.69 0.76 -2.46
CA PRO A 127 19.60 -0.29 -2.95
C PRO A 127 19.62 -1.56 -2.10
N ALA A 128 19.35 -1.46 -0.79
CA ALA A 128 19.27 -2.64 0.07
C ALA A 128 18.08 -3.53 -0.31
N LEU A 129 16.92 -2.94 -0.67
CA LEU A 129 15.79 -3.71 -1.18
C LEU A 129 16.12 -4.41 -2.49
N SER A 130 16.65 -3.68 -3.48
CA SER A 130 17.03 -4.25 -4.77
C SER A 130 17.99 -5.45 -4.60
N PHE A 131 18.97 -5.32 -3.71
CA PHE A 131 19.86 -6.42 -3.36
C PHE A 131 19.12 -7.59 -2.71
N ALA A 132 18.31 -7.33 -1.67
CA ALA A 132 17.60 -8.38 -0.95
C ALA A 132 16.61 -9.14 -1.84
N THR A 133 15.87 -8.44 -2.72
CA THR A 133 14.93 -9.06 -3.65
C THR A 133 15.62 -10.11 -4.52
N ARG A 134 16.80 -9.78 -5.08
CA ARG A 134 17.59 -10.72 -5.90
C ARG A 134 18.27 -11.80 -5.06
N TYR A 135 18.89 -11.41 -3.94
CA TYR A 135 19.68 -12.32 -3.09
C TYR A 135 18.81 -13.41 -2.45
N LEU A 136 17.59 -13.07 -2.05
CA LEU A 136 16.63 -13.99 -1.44
C LEU A 136 15.74 -14.70 -2.48
N GLY A 137 15.86 -14.36 -3.75
CA GLY A 137 15.03 -14.93 -4.82
C GLY A 137 13.55 -14.55 -4.67
N CYS A 138 13.26 -13.32 -4.20
CA CYS A 138 11.90 -12.88 -4.02
C CYS A 138 11.21 -12.62 -5.37
N ALA A 139 9.92 -12.94 -5.46
CA ALA A 139 9.10 -12.62 -6.63
C ALA A 139 8.89 -11.11 -6.76
N ILE A 140 8.75 -10.42 -5.62
CA ILE A 140 8.52 -8.98 -5.54
C ILE A 140 9.33 -8.37 -4.40
N GLY A 141 9.76 -7.11 -4.58
CA GLY A 141 10.26 -6.23 -3.53
C GLY A 141 9.31 -5.06 -3.32
N ILE A 142 9.10 -4.66 -2.06
CA ILE A 142 8.28 -3.50 -1.69
C ILE A 142 9.15 -2.50 -0.95
N ASN A 143 9.16 -1.24 -1.41
CA ASN A 143 9.86 -0.14 -0.75
C ASN A 143 8.89 0.98 -0.36
N VAL A 144 8.71 1.17 0.93
CA VAL A 144 7.87 2.25 1.44
C VAL A 144 8.71 3.53 1.53
N THR A 145 8.54 4.40 0.55
CA THR A 145 9.27 5.68 0.42
C THR A 145 8.62 6.59 -0.61
N ALA A 146 8.64 7.90 -0.38
CA ALA A 146 8.32 8.91 -1.37
C ALA A 146 9.57 9.65 -1.90
N SER A 147 10.77 9.05 -1.77
CA SER A 147 12.03 9.60 -2.29
C SER A 147 12.33 11.02 -1.75
N HIS A 148 12.28 12.04 -2.61
CA HIS A 148 12.57 13.45 -2.30
C HIS A 148 11.33 14.34 -2.15
N ASN A 149 10.12 13.77 -2.19
CA ASN A 149 8.88 14.53 -1.98
C ASN A 149 8.84 15.16 -0.58
N PRO A 150 8.07 16.25 -0.37
CA PRO A 150 7.85 16.83 0.95
C PRO A 150 7.40 15.80 2.00
N SER A 151 7.64 16.08 3.28
CA SER A 151 7.38 15.14 4.39
C SER A 151 5.93 14.67 4.53
N LYS A 152 4.98 15.46 4.06
CA LYS A 152 3.56 15.10 4.01
C LYS A 152 3.21 13.98 3.03
N TYR A 153 4.14 13.58 2.15
CA TYR A 153 3.95 12.48 1.21
C TYR A 153 4.59 11.21 1.72
N ASN A 154 3.97 10.08 1.39
CA ASN A 154 4.64 8.78 1.38
C ASN A 154 4.32 8.05 0.07
N GLY A 155 4.95 6.89 -0.14
CA GLY A 155 4.78 6.07 -1.33
C GLY A 155 5.05 4.61 -1.04
N TYR A 156 4.62 3.78 -1.98
CA TYR A 156 4.72 2.33 -1.92
C TYR A 156 5.18 1.84 -3.29
N LYS A 157 6.47 1.57 -3.42
CA LYS A 157 7.10 1.20 -4.69
C LYS A 157 7.27 -0.30 -4.81
N VAL A 158 7.05 -0.83 -6.01
CA VAL A 158 7.14 -2.26 -6.29
C VAL A 158 8.31 -2.54 -7.23
N TYR A 159 9.06 -3.60 -6.91
CA TYR A 159 10.25 -4.07 -7.60
C TYR A 159 10.05 -5.51 -8.06
N GLY A 160 10.52 -5.83 -9.25
CA GLY A 160 10.52 -7.19 -9.79
C GLY A 160 11.65 -8.05 -9.24
N PRO A 161 11.68 -9.34 -9.63
CA PRO A 161 12.70 -10.30 -9.16
C PRO A 161 14.12 -9.94 -9.60
N ASP A 162 14.27 -9.10 -10.61
CA ASP A 162 15.53 -8.53 -11.08
C ASP A 162 16.07 -7.41 -10.17
N GLY A 163 15.28 -6.97 -9.18
CA GLY A 163 15.61 -5.87 -8.26
C GLY A 163 15.43 -4.49 -8.86
N CYS A 164 14.77 -4.35 -10.01
CA CYS A 164 14.39 -3.10 -10.64
C CYS A 164 12.91 -2.79 -10.38
N GLN A 165 12.50 -1.52 -10.53
CA GLN A 165 11.06 -1.20 -10.53
C GLN A 165 10.36 -1.98 -11.63
N ILE A 166 9.12 -2.42 -11.35
CA ILE A 166 8.34 -3.23 -12.29
C ILE A 166 8.08 -2.52 -13.62
N ALA A 167 8.06 -3.28 -14.71
CA ALA A 167 7.66 -2.80 -16.03
C ALA A 167 6.16 -2.52 -16.09
N SER A 168 5.73 -1.74 -17.10
CA SER A 168 4.32 -1.35 -17.29
C SER A 168 3.36 -2.53 -17.33
N GLU A 169 3.71 -3.60 -18.04
CA GLU A 169 2.86 -4.80 -18.17
C GLU A 169 2.56 -5.46 -16.81
N ILE A 170 3.57 -5.52 -15.92
CA ILE A 170 3.39 -6.04 -14.56
C ILE A 170 2.58 -5.06 -13.72
N ALA A 171 2.86 -3.75 -13.85
CA ALA A 171 2.11 -2.70 -13.15
C ALA A 171 0.63 -2.74 -13.53
N ASP A 172 0.31 -2.88 -14.82
CA ASP A 172 -1.06 -2.96 -15.33
C ASP A 172 -1.79 -4.22 -14.80
N ALA A 173 -1.10 -5.36 -14.74
CA ALA A 173 -1.66 -6.58 -14.19
C ALA A 173 -1.96 -6.46 -12.69
N ILE A 174 -1.06 -5.83 -11.91
CA ILE A 174 -1.27 -5.56 -10.48
C ILE A 174 -2.39 -4.53 -10.30
N THR A 175 -2.42 -3.46 -11.10
CA THR A 175 -3.49 -2.44 -11.05
C THR A 175 -4.86 -3.08 -11.24
N LYS A 176 -4.99 -3.96 -12.25
CA LYS A 176 -6.24 -4.68 -12.49
C LYS A 176 -6.65 -5.57 -11.31
N ALA A 177 -5.69 -6.18 -10.62
CA ALA A 177 -5.97 -6.95 -9.42
C ALA A 177 -6.44 -6.04 -8.27
N ILE A 178 -5.80 -4.87 -8.08
CA ILE A 178 -6.18 -3.87 -7.05
C ILE A 178 -7.60 -3.33 -7.29
N GLU A 179 -7.98 -3.06 -8.55
CA GLU A 179 -9.32 -2.57 -8.91
C GLU A 179 -10.44 -3.53 -8.52
N GLY A 180 -10.14 -4.83 -8.43
CA GLY A 180 -11.09 -5.86 -7.99
C GLY A 180 -11.24 -6.00 -6.48
N VAL A 181 -10.45 -5.28 -5.66
CA VAL A 181 -10.41 -5.41 -4.21
C VAL A 181 -11.20 -4.31 -3.54
N ASP A 182 -12.22 -4.67 -2.75
CA ASP A 182 -12.81 -3.72 -1.79
C ASP A 182 -11.85 -3.53 -0.61
N MET A 183 -11.50 -2.26 -0.31
CA MET A 183 -10.49 -1.95 0.70
C MET A 183 -10.90 -2.25 2.14
N PHE A 184 -12.20 -2.40 2.41
CA PHE A 184 -12.71 -2.71 3.75
C PHE A 184 -13.11 -4.18 3.92
N ASP A 185 -13.68 -4.78 2.88
CA ASP A 185 -14.31 -6.09 2.99
C ASP A 185 -13.43 -7.23 2.41
N ASP A 186 -12.52 -6.95 1.44
CA ASP A 186 -11.70 -7.98 0.79
C ASP A 186 -10.26 -8.06 1.31
N VAL A 187 -9.75 -7.02 1.98
CA VAL A 187 -8.37 -7.00 2.48
C VAL A 187 -8.23 -7.92 3.69
N ARG A 188 -7.47 -9.00 3.51
CA ARG A 188 -7.16 -9.94 4.58
C ARG A 188 -5.94 -9.48 5.36
N THR A 189 -6.01 -9.53 6.67
CA THR A 189 -4.89 -9.18 7.53
C THR A 189 -4.71 -10.19 8.65
N MET A 190 -3.50 -10.29 9.18
CA MET A 190 -3.20 -10.99 10.42
C MET A 190 -2.24 -10.15 11.27
N PRO A 191 -2.18 -10.37 12.60
CA PRO A 191 -1.25 -9.61 13.44
C PRO A 191 0.20 -9.71 12.93
N PHE A 192 0.91 -8.59 12.97
CA PHE A 192 2.35 -8.55 12.75
C PHE A 192 3.05 -8.80 14.08
N GLU A 193 3.73 -9.95 14.22
CA GLU A 193 4.49 -10.36 15.40
C GLU A 193 6.00 -10.36 15.12
#